data_8068cc39ef6e60061174596b45e28be9
#
_entry.id   8068cc39ef6e60061174596b45e28be9
#
_cell.length_a   1.000
_cell.length_b   1.000
_cell.length_c   1.000
_cell.angle_alpha   90.00
_cell.angle_beta   90.00
_cell.angle_gamma   90.00
#
_symmetry.space_group_name_H-M   'P 1'
#
loop_
_entity.id
_entity.type
_entity.pdbx_description
1 polymer ?
#
loop_
_entity_poly.entity_id
_entity_poly.type
_entity_poly.pdbx_seq_one_letter_code
_entity_poly.pdbx_strand_id
1 'polypeptide(L)'
;MENFELHINISPQINRTNGCFLPGHVPFNKGLKWSDYMDMRKAKRIKKYLELGRVKGNRDKLREFNCIPIVGIKDGKLYPFNSSVDAANILKAKGIKVNARNIRLVCKQKKTKVGKYYYTRKKAGGFRWFYTDQPELYQEFLK
;
A
#
# COMPACT_ATOMS: atom_id res chain seq x y z
N MET A 1 27.84 24.75 -23.95
CA MET A 1 26.91 23.96 -23.12
C MET A 1 25.62 23.83 -23.90
N GLU A 2 25.45 22.71 -24.57
CA GLU A 2 24.23 22.43 -25.30
C GLU A 2 23.15 21.99 -24.28
N ASN A 3 22.11 22.81 -24.18
CA ASN A 3 20.90 22.46 -23.42
C ASN A 3 20.21 21.31 -24.13
N PHE A 4 20.36 20.11 -23.63
CA PHE A 4 19.51 18.98 -23.98
C PHE A 4 18.13 19.22 -23.39
N GLU A 5 17.28 19.95 -24.08
CA GLU A 5 15.84 19.92 -23.83
C GLU A 5 15.34 18.56 -24.31
N LEU A 6 15.12 17.67 -23.35
CA LEU A 6 14.36 16.45 -23.56
C LEU A 6 12.91 16.86 -23.83
N HIS A 7 12.58 17.11 -25.10
CA HIS A 7 11.19 17.13 -25.55
C HIS A 7 10.60 15.73 -25.38
N ILE A 8 10.13 15.42 -24.18
CA ILE A 8 9.29 14.25 -23.95
C ILE A 8 7.95 14.56 -24.59
N ASN A 9 7.83 14.20 -25.86
CA ASN A 9 6.57 14.24 -26.58
C ASN A 9 5.69 13.10 -26.03
N ILE A 10 5.04 13.34 -24.88
CA ILE A 10 4.05 12.43 -24.28
C ILE A 10 2.75 12.64 -25.06
N SER A 11 2.73 12.22 -26.30
CA SER A 11 1.47 11.99 -26.98
C SER A 11 0.85 10.72 -26.39
N PRO A 12 -0.33 10.78 -25.77
CA PRO A 12 -0.94 9.62 -25.16
C PRO A 12 -1.41 8.65 -26.25
N GLN A 13 -0.54 7.75 -26.66
CA GLN A 13 -0.85 6.64 -27.57
C GLN A 13 -1.59 5.51 -26.83
N ILE A 14 -2.63 5.88 -26.12
CA ILE A 14 -3.47 4.93 -25.37
C ILE A 14 -4.80 4.78 -26.12
N ASN A 15 -5.16 3.55 -26.41
CA ASN A 15 -6.51 3.26 -26.91
C ASN A 15 -7.52 3.56 -25.78
N ARG A 16 -8.35 4.57 -25.98
CA ARG A 16 -9.35 5.03 -24.99
C ARG A 16 -10.46 4.00 -24.73
N THR A 17 -10.66 3.05 -25.63
CA THR A 17 -11.73 2.07 -25.52
C THR A 17 -11.39 0.91 -24.58
N ASN A 18 -10.15 0.44 -24.57
CA ASN A 18 -9.70 -0.71 -23.78
C ASN A 18 -8.50 -0.44 -22.86
N GLY A 19 -7.99 0.79 -22.83
CA GLY A 19 -6.84 1.16 -22.03
C GLY A 19 -5.50 0.58 -22.48
N CYS A 20 -5.46 -0.13 -23.63
CA CYS A 20 -4.24 -0.70 -24.17
C CYS A 20 -3.47 0.34 -25.00
N PHE A 21 -2.16 0.18 -25.06
CA PHE A 21 -1.32 1.00 -25.95
C PHE A 21 -1.57 0.62 -27.41
N LEU A 22 -1.52 1.62 -28.29
CA LEU A 22 -1.62 1.39 -29.73
C LEU A 22 -0.41 0.59 -30.24
N PRO A 23 -0.57 -0.19 -31.35
CA PRO A 23 0.55 -0.85 -32.01
C PRO A 23 1.65 0.15 -32.34
N GLY A 24 2.91 -0.21 -32.08
CA GLY A 24 4.05 0.68 -32.31
C GLY A 24 4.37 1.65 -31.15
N HIS A 25 3.57 1.67 -30.09
CA HIS A 25 3.90 2.47 -28.91
C HIS A 25 5.24 2.03 -28.29
N VAL A 26 6.14 2.98 -28.12
CA VAL A 26 7.40 2.78 -27.42
C VAL A 26 7.25 3.27 -25.99
N PRO A 27 7.36 2.40 -24.98
CA PRO A 27 7.32 2.84 -23.59
C PRO A 27 8.40 3.89 -23.29
N PHE A 28 8.07 4.90 -22.49
CA PHE A 28 9.01 5.99 -22.15
C PHE A 28 10.31 5.49 -21.50
N ASN A 29 10.27 4.33 -20.87
CA ASN A 29 11.39 3.70 -20.17
C ASN A 29 12.10 2.62 -21.00
N LYS A 30 11.79 2.48 -22.30
CA LYS A 30 12.46 1.52 -23.16
C LYS A 30 13.96 1.85 -23.26
N GLY A 31 14.79 0.87 -22.89
CA GLY A 31 16.25 1.02 -22.90
C GLY A 31 16.84 1.72 -21.67
N LEU A 32 16.03 2.27 -20.79
CA LEU A 32 16.49 2.88 -19.54
C LEU A 32 16.66 1.83 -18.44
N LYS A 33 17.65 2.06 -17.57
CA LYS A 33 17.77 1.30 -16.31
C LYS A 33 16.79 1.87 -15.28
N TRP A 34 16.41 1.08 -14.30
CA TRP A 34 15.51 1.55 -13.23
C TRP A 34 16.06 2.73 -12.44
N SER A 35 17.40 2.82 -12.31
CA SER A 35 18.08 3.96 -11.70
C SER A 35 17.86 5.28 -12.43
N ASP A 36 17.53 5.25 -13.70
CA ASP A 36 17.47 6.45 -14.54
C ASP A 36 16.13 7.20 -14.41
N TYR A 37 15.07 6.49 -13.98
CA TYR A 37 13.73 7.06 -13.88
C TYR A 37 13.00 6.74 -12.57
N MET A 38 13.64 6.04 -11.65
CA MET A 38 13.05 5.61 -10.38
C MET A 38 13.96 5.91 -9.20
N ASP A 39 13.38 6.39 -8.10
CA ASP A 39 14.10 6.56 -6.84
C ASP A 39 14.82 5.25 -6.45
N MET A 40 16.09 5.36 -6.07
CA MET A 40 16.96 4.24 -5.70
C MET A 40 16.36 3.36 -4.59
N ARG A 41 15.66 3.94 -3.61
CA ARG A 41 14.98 3.17 -2.56
C ARG A 41 13.87 2.31 -3.15
N LYS A 42 13.10 2.88 -4.06
CA LYS A 42 11.98 2.20 -4.74
C LYS A 42 12.51 1.10 -5.67
N ALA A 43 13.56 1.38 -6.43
CA ALA A 43 14.20 0.40 -7.30
C ALA A 43 14.75 -0.80 -6.51
N LYS A 44 15.47 -0.58 -5.40
CA LYS A 44 15.98 -1.63 -4.51
C LYS A 44 14.86 -2.50 -3.94
N ARG A 45 13.76 -1.87 -3.52
CA ARG A 45 12.59 -2.60 -2.98
C ARG A 45 11.93 -3.48 -4.04
N ILE A 46 11.76 -2.96 -5.25
CA ILE A 46 11.17 -3.73 -6.36
C ILE A 46 12.08 -4.87 -6.77
N LYS A 47 13.40 -4.65 -6.86
CA LYS A 47 14.36 -5.69 -7.17
C LYS A 47 14.29 -6.83 -6.16
N LYS A 48 14.31 -6.52 -4.86
CA LYS A 48 14.16 -7.51 -3.78
C LYS A 48 12.84 -8.28 -3.89
N TYR A 49 11.74 -7.59 -4.19
CA TYR A 49 10.43 -8.22 -4.38
C TYR A 49 10.43 -9.20 -5.56
N LEU A 50 11.04 -8.84 -6.69
CA LEU A 50 11.15 -9.70 -7.86
C LEU A 50 12.06 -10.91 -7.62
N GLU A 51 13.15 -10.74 -6.89
CA GLU A 51 14.05 -11.83 -6.50
C GLU A 51 13.31 -12.86 -5.64
N LEU A 52 12.54 -12.41 -4.67
CA LEU A 52 11.70 -13.28 -3.84
C LEU A 52 10.61 -13.99 -4.66
N GLY A 53 10.00 -13.33 -5.64
CA GLY A 53 8.94 -13.89 -6.47
C GLY A 53 9.40 -14.90 -7.52
N ARG A 54 10.68 -14.88 -7.92
CA ARG A 54 11.25 -15.80 -8.93
C ARG A 54 11.42 -17.24 -8.43
N VAL A 55 11.49 -17.44 -7.13
CA VAL A 55 11.66 -18.76 -6.54
C VAL A 55 10.29 -19.42 -6.36
N LYS A 56 10.05 -20.54 -7.04
CA LYS A 56 8.84 -21.35 -6.82
C LYS A 56 8.73 -21.73 -5.34
N GLY A 57 7.56 -21.50 -4.72
CA GLY A 57 7.32 -21.80 -3.30
C GLY A 57 7.51 -20.63 -2.34
N ASN A 58 7.97 -19.47 -2.80
CA ASN A 58 8.21 -18.30 -1.94
C ASN A 58 6.96 -17.43 -1.63
N ARG A 59 5.76 -17.96 -1.86
CA ARG A 59 4.52 -17.21 -1.55
C ARG A 59 4.45 -16.77 -0.10
N ASP A 60 4.90 -17.59 0.82
CA ASP A 60 4.86 -17.28 2.25
C ASP A 60 5.87 -16.19 2.62
N LYS A 61 7.09 -16.26 2.08
CA LYS A 61 8.10 -15.19 2.24
C LYS A 61 7.66 -13.86 1.63
N LEU A 62 6.96 -13.89 0.48
CA LEU A 62 6.35 -12.68 -0.10
C LEU A 62 5.22 -12.14 0.76
N ARG A 63 4.42 -13.01 1.36
CA ARG A 63 3.39 -12.63 2.34
C ARG A 63 4.00 -11.95 3.55
N GLU A 64 5.01 -12.55 4.17
CA GLU A 64 5.74 -11.99 5.31
C GLU A 64 6.33 -10.63 4.97
N PHE A 65 6.98 -10.50 3.81
CA PHE A 65 7.57 -9.24 3.36
C PHE A 65 6.52 -8.12 3.16
N ASN A 66 5.32 -8.47 2.73
CA ASN A 66 4.21 -7.52 2.52
C ASN A 66 3.33 -7.33 3.76
N CYS A 67 3.49 -8.16 4.79
CA CYS A 67 2.77 -7.99 6.05
C CYS A 67 3.37 -6.82 6.82
N ILE A 68 2.52 -5.87 7.16
CA ILE A 68 2.88 -4.75 8.04
C ILE A 68 2.15 -5.00 9.35
N PRO A 69 2.89 -5.20 10.47
CA PRO A 69 2.28 -5.39 11.78
C PRO A 69 1.46 -4.19 12.20
N ILE A 70 0.31 -4.46 12.79
CA ILE A 70 -0.63 -3.45 13.26
C ILE A 70 -1.11 -3.75 14.66
N VAL A 71 -1.59 -2.73 15.33
CA VAL A 71 -2.24 -2.84 16.64
C VAL A 71 -3.65 -2.29 16.57
N GLY A 72 -4.59 -3.02 17.16
CA GLY A 72 -5.94 -2.56 17.41
C GLY A 72 -6.11 -2.17 18.87
N ILE A 73 -6.75 -1.04 19.15
CA ILE A 73 -7.05 -0.60 20.50
C ILE A 73 -8.55 -0.53 20.67
N LYS A 74 -9.01 -1.20 21.70
CA LYS A 74 -10.41 -1.18 22.15
C LYS A 74 -10.45 -1.19 23.67
N ASP A 75 -11.25 -0.28 24.25
CA ASP A 75 -11.48 -0.17 25.69
C ASP A 75 -10.16 -0.08 26.52
N GLY A 76 -9.20 0.73 26.00
CA GLY A 76 -7.88 0.91 26.60
C GLY A 76 -6.93 -0.28 26.49
N LYS A 77 -7.34 -1.39 25.86
CA LYS A 77 -6.52 -2.60 25.68
C LYS A 77 -5.92 -2.66 24.28
N LEU A 78 -4.67 -3.13 24.21
CA LEU A 78 -3.91 -3.28 22.97
C LEU A 78 -4.01 -4.72 22.48
N TYR A 79 -4.29 -4.87 21.18
CA TYR A 79 -4.40 -6.14 20.48
C TYR A 79 -3.44 -6.15 19.29
N PRO A 80 -2.29 -6.84 19.37
CA PRO A 80 -1.35 -6.92 18.26
C PRO A 80 -1.80 -7.93 17.20
N PHE A 81 -1.52 -7.62 15.93
CA PHE A 81 -1.77 -8.50 14.78
C PHE A 81 -0.61 -8.40 13.79
N ASN A 82 -0.30 -9.50 13.10
CA ASN A 82 0.78 -9.55 12.12
C ASN A 82 0.45 -8.77 10.84
N SER A 83 -0.84 -8.62 10.53
CA SER A 83 -1.28 -7.85 9.37
C SER A 83 -2.75 -7.44 9.46
N SER A 84 -3.14 -6.50 8.60
CA SER A 84 -4.55 -6.10 8.47
C SER A 84 -5.48 -7.23 8.00
N VAL A 85 -4.95 -8.19 7.24
CA VAL A 85 -5.70 -9.36 6.76
C VAL A 85 -5.93 -10.34 7.90
N ASP A 86 -4.90 -10.61 8.68
CA ASP A 86 -4.95 -11.43 9.88
C ASP A 86 -5.97 -10.90 10.89
N ALA A 87 -5.88 -9.60 11.19
CA ALA A 87 -6.83 -8.94 12.07
C ALA A 87 -8.27 -9.08 11.58
N ALA A 88 -8.52 -8.87 10.27
CA ALA A 88 -9.84 -9.01 9.69
C ALA A 88 -10.39 -10.45 9.81
N ASN A 89 -9.54 -11.46 9.58
CA ASN A 89 -9.92 -12.87 9.67
C ASN A 89 -10.24 -13.27 11.11
N ILE A 90 -9.39 -12.89 12.07
CA ILE A 90 -9.58 -13.19 13.50
C ILE A 90 -10.86 -12.52 14.03
N LEU A 91 -11.07 -11.24 13.66
CA LEU A 91 -12.27 -10.51 14.09
C LEU A 91 -13.54 -11.06 13.45
N LYS A 92 -13.47 -11.47 12.17
CA LYS A 92 -14.59 -12.12 11.48
C LYS A 92 -14.97 -13.44 12.15
N ALA A 93 -13.99 -14.24 12.57
CA ALA A 93 -14.24 -15.49 13.35
C ALA A 93 -14.92 -15.21 14.69
N LYS A 94 -14.72 -14.02 15.29
CA LYS A 94 -15.39 -13.55 16.50
C LYS A 94 -16.73 -12.84 16.23
N GLY A 95 -17.26 -12.90 15.01
CA GLY A 95 -18.52 -12.27 14.62
C GLY A 95 -18.46 -10.75 14.37
N ILE A 96 -17.27 -10.14 14.38
CA ILE A 96 -17.10 -8.71 14.13
C ILE A 96 -16.89 -8.46 12.63
N LYS A 97 -17.84 -7.79 11.99
CA LYS A 97 -17.77 -7.47 10.56
C LYS A 97 -16.78 -6.32 10.30
N VAL A 98 -15.58 -6.66 9.85
CA VAL A 98 -14.55 -5.71 9.44
C VAL A 98 -13.75 -6.30 8.27
N ASN A 99 -13.25 -5.47 7.38
CA ASN A 99 -12.35 -5.91 6.31
C ASN A 99 -10.98 -5.23 6.39
N ALA A 100 -9.98 -5.90 5.83
CA ALA A 100 -8.58 -5.45 5.85
C ALA A 100 -8.38 -4.06 5.20
N ARG A 101 -9.19 -3.69 4.19
CA ARG A 101 -9.13 -2.37 3.56
C ARG A 101 -9.52 -1.27 4.54
N ASN A 102 -10.60 -1.48 5.30
CA ASN A 102 -11.06 -0.50 6.29
C ASN A 102 -10.04 -0.32 7.42
N ILE A 103 -9.42 -1.42 7.88
CA ILE A 103 -8.35 -1.38 8.87
C ILE A 103 -7.18 -0.53 8.35
N ARG A 104 -6.70 -0.80 7.13
CA ARG A 104 -5.61 -0.02 6.50
C ARG A 104 -5.93 1.46 6.32
N LEU A 105 -7.17 1.81 6.02
CA LEU A 105 -7.60 3.21 5.92
C LEU A 105 -7.52 3.93 7.26
N VAL A 106 -7.86 3.23 8.36
CA VAL A 106 -7.72 3.77 9.72
C VAL A 106 -6.24 3.95 10.08
N CYS A 107 -5.39 2.93 9.86
CA CYS A 107 -3.95 3.03 10.14
C CYS A 107 -3.28 4.19 9.39
N LYS A 108 -3.66 4.40 8.13
CA LYS A 108 -3.11 5.48 7.29
C LYS A 108 -3.67 6.85 7.63
N GLN A 109 -4.71 6.96 8.44
CA GLN A 109 -5.44 8.20 8.75
C GLN A 109 -5.80 9.02 7.50
N LYS A 110 -6.04 8.32 6.39
CA LYS A 110 -6.23 8.94 5.09
C LYS A 110 -7.62 9.54 4.97
N LYS A 111 -7.68 10.80 4.52
CA LYS A 111 -8.93 11.43 4.11
C LYS A 111 -9.55 10.67 2.94
N THR A 112 -10.78 10.26 3.09
CA THR A 112 -11.57 9.55 2.06
C THR A 112 -12.70 10.44 1.61
N LYS A 113 -12.88 10.58 0.29
CA LYS A 113 -13.97 11.36 -0.30
C LYS A 113 -15.23 10.49 -0.37
N VAL A 114 -16.34 11.03 0.13
CA VAL A 114 -17.67 10.43 -0.01
C VAL A 114 -18.64 11.50 -0.47
N GLY A 115 -19.06 11.42 -1.72
CA GLY A 115 -19.86 12.48 -2.35
C GLY A 115 -19.08 13.80 -2.41
N LYS A 116 -19.61 14.85 -1.82
CA LYS A 116 -19.00 16.19 -1.72
C LYS A 116 -18.07 16.37 -0.52
N TYR A 117 -18.05 15.43 0.43
CA TYR A 117 -17.36 15.58 1.71
C TYR A 117 -16.12 14.70 1.82
N TYR A 118 -15.15 15.16 2.63
CA TYR A 118 -13.97 14.41 3.02
C TYR A 118 -14.08 14.05 4.50
N TYR A 119 -13.80 12.79 4.83
CA TYR A 119 -13.74 12.35 6.22
C TYR A 119 -12.54 11.42 6.45
N THR A 120 -12.04 11.41 7.68
CA THR A 120 -11.01 10.48 8.12
C THR A 120 -11.64 9.41 8.99
N ARG A 121 -11.52 8.15 8.58
CA ARG A 121 -12.06 7.03 9.36
C ARG A 121 -11.23 6.82 10.62
N LYS A 122 -11.84 6.96 11.78
CA LYS A 122 -11.17 6.83 13.10
C LYS A 122 -11.22 5.42 13.67
N LYS A 123 -12.21 4.59 13.29
CA LYS A 123 -12.42 3.23 13.80
C LYS A 123 -12.86 2.28 12.70
N ALA A 124 -12.53 1.00 12.84
CA ALA A 124 -13.06 -0.09 12.02
C ALA A 124 -13.29 -1.32 12.91
N GLY A 125 -14.50 -1.92 12.85
CA GLY A 125 -14.89 -3.04 13.72
C GLY A 125 -14.89 -2.70 15.22
N GLY A 126 -15.09 -1.43 15.59
CA GLY A 126 -15.04 -0.96 16.97
C GLY A 126 -13.65 -0.66 17.52
N PHE A 127 -12.60 -0.97 16.78
CA PHE A 127 -11.19 -0.74 17.15
C PHE A 127 -10.64 0.52 16.50
N ARG A 128 -9.71 1.22 17.18
CA ARG A 128 -8.75 2.15 16.59
C ARG A 128 -7.55 1.36 16.10
N TRP A 129 -7.00 1.69 14.94
CA TRP A 129 -5.93 0.93 14.31
C TRP A 129 -4.73 1.80 14.03
N PHE A 130 -3.53 1.29 14.36
CA PHE A 130 -2.26 1.96 14.15
C PHE A 130 -1.23 0.96 13.63
N TYR A 131 -0.17 1.45 13.01
CA TYR A 131 1.01 0.63 12.72
C TYR A 131 1.83 0.46 14.00
N THR A 132 2.42 -0.72 14.17
CA THR A 132 3.20 -1.06 15.37
C THR A 132 4.46 -0.22 15.52
N ASP A 133 5.01 0.29 14.41
CA ASP A 133 6.19 1.13 14.35
C ASP A 133 5.95 2.61 14.71
N GLN A 134 4.71 2.97 15.08
CA GLN A 134 4.31 4.33 15.44
C GLN A 134 3.68 4.39 16.84
N PRO A 135 4.42 4.00 17.90
CA PRO A 135 3.87 3.94 19.27
C PRO A 135 3.38 5.29 19.79
N GLU A 136 3.97 6.39 19.37
CA GLU A 136 3.59 7.75 19.75
C GLU A 136 2.14 8.09 19.41
N LEU A 137 1.58 7.47 18.36
CA LEU A 137 0.21 7.74 17.90
C LEU A 137 -0.86 7.01 18.73
N TYR A 138 -0.50 5.98 19.47
CA TYR A 138 -1.49 5.18 20.19
C TYR A 138 -1.29 5.09 21.71
N GLN A 139 -0.18 5.55 22.24
CA GLN A 139 0.08 5.55 23.69
C GLN A 139 -1.00 6.32 24.48
N GLU A 140 -1.52 7.42 23.94
CA GLU A 140 -2.58 8.20 24.58
C GLU A 140 -3.90 7.44 24.74
N PHE A 141 -4.11 6.35 24.00
CA PHE A 141 -5.33 5.54 24.06
C PHE A 141 -5.19 4.29 24.94
N LEU A 142 -4.03 4.07 25.52
CA LEU A 142 -3.77 3.00 26.48
C LEU A 142 -3.99 3.56 27.89
N LYS A 143 -5.02 3.08 28.56
CA LYS A 143 -5.36 3.44 29.95
C LYS A 143 -5.40 2.19 30.81
#